data_34caef5f61a1ad1838dd59eeadc7f6ce
#
_entry.id   34caef5f61a1ad1838dd59eeadc7f6ce
#
_cell.length_a   1.000
_cell.length_b   1.000
_cell.length_c   1.000
_cell.angle_alpha   90.00
_cell.angle_beta   90.00
_cell.angle_gamma   90.00
#
_symmetry.space_group_name_H-M   'P 1'
#
loop_
_entity.id
_entity.type
_entity.pdbx_description
1 polymer ?
#
loop_
_entity_poly.entity_id
_entity_poly.type
_entity_poly.pdbx_seq_one_letter_code
_entity_poly.pdbx_strand_id
1 'polypeptide(L)'
;MLFRSTPTTDSVYGIISTSTVANQCVVLTLNSSPSFTNDSVYTQTSTSASGRAVKFDSTNKKLYLTDVSGTFTAGGGTVNGAAVNTVQEQTLYPNVGDILYYENRKKITRYTDQIEDIKIVLEF
;
A
#
# COMPACT_ATOMS: atom_id res chain seq x y z
N MET A 1 10.78 -2.71 15.23
CA MET A 1 9.48 -3.33 14.89
C MET A 1 9.61 -4.09 13.59
N LEU A 2 9.30 -5.35 13.60
CA LEU A 2 9.21 -6.16 12.38
C LEU A 2 7.76 -6.26 11.96
N PHE A 3 7.54 -6.11 10.68
CA PHE A 3 6.21 -6.05 10.09
C PHE A 3 6.14 -6.98 8.88
N ARG A 4 5.13 -7.83 8.85
CA ARG A 4 4.88 -8.74 7.74
C ARG A 4 3.64 -8.30 6.97
N SER A 5 3.80 -7.91 5.72
CA SER A 5 2.67 -7.66 4.84
C SER A 5 2.08 -8.99 4.33
N THR A 6 0.86 -8.92 3.82
CA THR A 6 0.18 -10.07 3.21
C THR A 6 0.08 -9.87 1.69
N PRO A 7 1.15 -10.14 0.92
CA PRO A 7 1.07 -10.14 -0.53
C PRO A 7 0.30 -11.37 -1.02
N THR A 8 -0.03 -11.41 -2.29
CA THR A 8 -0.46 -12.65 -2.95
C THR A 8 0.71 -13.62 -2.94
N THR A 9 0.59 -14.70 -2.19
CA THR A 9 1.67 -15.65 -1.97
C THR A 9 1.26 -17.05 -2.39
N ASP A 10 2.27 -17.87 -2.66
CA ASP A 10 2.09 -19.31 -2.74
C ASP A 10 1.62 -19.84 -1.37
N SER A 11 0.56 -20.64 -1.37
CA SER A 11 -0.06 -21.12 -0.14
C SER A 11 0.81 -22.08 0.67
N VAL A 12 1.81 -22.69 0.04
CA VAL A 12 2.68 -23.69 0.69
C VAL A 12 3.91 -23.04 1.31
N TYR A 13 4.54 -22.14 0.60
CA TYR A 13 5.85 -21.58 1.00
C TYR A 13 5.80 -20.11 1.41
N GLY A 14 4.68 -19.44 1.24
CA GLY A 14 4.54 -18.02 1.57
C GLY A 14 5.35 -17.08 0.66
N ILE A 15 5.79 -17.58 -0.50
CA ILE A 15 6.50 -16.77 -1.50
C ILE A 15 5.52 -16.23 -2.55
N ILE A 16 5.85 -15.07 -3.11
CA ILE A 16 5.01 -14.47 -4.14
C ILE A 16 4.98 -15.38 -5.37
N SER A 17 3.77 -15.70 -5.83
CA SER A 17 3.57 -16.50 -7.03
C SER A 17 4.18 -15.80 -8.25
N THR A 18 4.96 -16.54 -9.03
CA THR A 18 5.54 -16.01 -10.26
C THR A 18 4.51 -15.74 -11.36
N SER A 19 3.33 -16.33 -11.25
CA SER A 19 2.22 -16.09 -12.19
C SER A 19 1.34 -14.89 -11.80
N THR A 20 1.55 -14.33 -10.60
CA THR A 20 0.74 -13.23 -10.08
C THR A 20 1.56 -11.97 -9.99
N VAL A 21 1.09 -10.91 -10.62
CA VAL A 21 1.70 -9.59 -10.51
C VAL A 21 1.33 -8.99 -9.15
N ALA A 22 2.34 -8.56 -8.40
CA ALA A 22 2.14 -7.89 -7.13
C ALA A 22 1.76 -6.42 -7.38
N ASN A 23 0.49 -6.08 -7.19
CA ASN A 23 -0.03 -4.73 -7.39
C ASN A 23 -0.23 -4.01 -6.06
N GLN A 24 0.44 -2.89 -5.90
CA GLN A 24 0.25 -2.01 -4.74
C GLN A 24 -0.98 -1.11 -4.87
N CYS A 25 -1.50 -0.95 -6.06
CA CYS A 25 -2.62 -0.10 -6.38
C CYS A 25 -3.71 -0.87 -7.11
N VAL A 26 -4.94 -0.39 -7.02
CA VAL A 26 -5.99 -0.77 -7.97
C VAL A 26 -5.71 -0.06 -9.28
N VAL A 27 -5.71 -0.77 -10.39
CA VAL A 27 -5.44 -0.22 -11.71
C VAL A 27 -6.70 -0.31 -12.57
N LEU A 28 -7.20 0.83 -12.99
CA LEU A 28 -8.33 0.92 -13.90
C LEU A 28 -7.82 1.22 -15.30
N THR A 29 -8.22 0.41 -16.28
CA THR A 29 -8.02 0.75 -17.68
C THR A 29 -9.27 1.45 -18.20
N LEU A 30 -9.12 2.65 -18.73
CA LEU A 30 -10.20 3.50 -19.16
C LEU A 30 -10.34 3.47 -20.69
N ASN A 31 -11.52 3.82 -21.18
CA ASN A 31 -11.75 3.95 -22.63
C ASN A 31 -11.17 5.23 -23.24
N SER A 32 -10.95 6.25 -22.42
CA SER A 32 -10.42 7.55 -22.83
C SER A 32 -9.39 8.07 -21.83
N SER A 33 -8.76 9.18 -22.15
CA SER A 33 -7.70 9.78 -21.34
C SER A 33 -8.11 11.16 -20.83
N PRO A 34 -9.04 11.24 -19.86
CA PRO A 34 -9.35 12.52 -19.23
C PRO A 34 -8.16 12.99 -18.38
N SER A 35 -8.21 14.24 -17.96
CA SER A 35 -7.20 14.78 -17.06
C SER A 35 -7.45 14.32 -15.63
N PHE A 36 -6.42 13.80 -14.98
CA PHE A 36 -6.45 13.43 -13.57
C PHE A 36 -5.42 14.22 -12.78
N THR A 37 -5.80 14.62 -11.58
CA THR A 37 -4.90 15.28 -10.63
C THR A 37 -4.43 14.26 -9.60
N ASN A 38 -3.13 14.17 -9.40
CA ASN A 38 -2.58 13.29 -8.34
C ASN A 38 -3.08 13.73 -6.96
N ASP A 39 -3.22 12.77 -6.08
CA ASP A 39 -3.75 12.93 -4.71
C ASP A 39 -5.22 13.34 -4.61
N SER A 40 -5.92 13.49 -5.71
CA SER A 40 -7.36 13.73 -5.72
C SER A 40 -8.14 12.42 -5.66
N VAL A 41 -9.30 12.48 -5.02
CA VAL A 41 -10.21 11.32 -4.91
C VAL A 41 -11.16 11.32 -6.10
N TYR A 42 -11.27 10.17 -6.73
CA TYR A 42 -12.21 9.94 -7.83
C TYR A 42 -13.17 8.81 -7.50
N THR A 43 -14.40 8.97 -7.91
CA THR A 43 -15.48 8.03 -7.61
C THR A 43 -16.06 7.48 -8.91
N GLN A 44 -16.34 6.18 -8.94
CA GLN A 44 -17.06 5.55 -10.02
C GLN A 44 -18.57 5.78 -9.87
N THR A 45 -19.22 6.22 -10.93
CA THR A 45 -20.60 6.73 -10.86
C THR A 45 -21.64 5.69 -10.42
N SER A 46 -21.53 4.45 -10.86
CA SER A 46 -22.56 3.43 -10.58
C SER A 46 -22.31 2.62 -9.31
N THR A 47 -21.05 2.47 -8.90
CA THR A 47 -20.71 1.65 -7.74
C THR A 47 -20.46 2.46 -6.48
N SER A 48 -20.29 3.77 -6.64
CA SER A 48 -19.83 4.68 -5.58
C SER A 48 -18.47 4.30 -4.99
N ALA A 49 -17.75 3.40 -5.65
CA ALA A 49 -16.38 3.08 -5.29
C ALA A 49 -15.50 4.30 -5.50
N SER A 50 -14.63 4.58 -4.56
CA SER A 50 -13.75 5.74 -4.61
C SER A 50 -12.31 5.36 -4.31
N GLY A 51 -11.39 6.16 -4.83
CA GLY A 51 -9.96 5.94 -4.61
C GLY A 51 -9.18 7.22 -4.90
N ARG A 52 -8.02 7.31 -4.29
CA ARG A 52 -7.10 8.44 -4.47
C ARG A 52 -6.17 8.16 -5.65
N ALA A 53 -6.12 9.07 -6.59
CA ALA A 53 -5.26 8.94 -7.76
C ALA A 53 -3.78 9.11 -7.37
N VAL A 54 -2.98 8.10 -7.66
CA VAL A 54 -1.52 8.15 -7.49
C VAL A 54 -0.87 8.62 -8.79
N LYS A 55 -1.32 8.06 -9.91
CA LYS A 55 -0.75 8.32 -11.22
C LYS A 55 -1.77 8.00 -12.30
N PHE A 56 -1.73 8.73 -13.38
CA PHE A 56 -2.45 8.41 -14.59
C PHE A 56 -1.48 8.28 -15.78
N ASP A 57 -1.50 7.14 -16.43
CA ASP A 57 -0.78 6.89 -17.67
C ASP A 57 -1.73 7.13 -18.84
N SER A 58 -1.60 8.29 -19.47
CA SER A 58 -2.46 8.70 -20.59
C SER A 58 -2.26 7.87 -21.85
N THR A 59 -1.06 7.31 -22.05
CA THR A 59 -0.73 6.49 -23.22
C THR A 59 -1.46 5.14 -23.18
N ASN A 60 -1.41 4.48 -22.02
CA ASN A 60 -2.06 3.19 -21.80
C ASN A 60 -3.46 3.33 -21.17
N LYS A 61 -3.89 4.55 -20.88
CA LYS A 61 -5.18 4.87 -20.26
C LYS A 61 -5.38 4.16 -18.92
N LYS A 62 -4.31 4.07 -18.14
CA LYS A 62 -4.31 3.38 -16.83
C LYS A 62 -4.30 4.38 -15.69
N LEU A 63 -5.31 4.30 -14.84
CA LEU A 63 -5.40 5.06 -13.61
C LEU A 63 -5.03 4.18 -12.42
N TYR A 64 -4.05 4.61 -11.66
CA TYR A 64 -3.57 3.92 -10.46
C TYR A 64 -4.18 4.57 -9.23
N LEU A 65 -4.91 3.77 -8.43
CA LEU A 65 -5.63 4.24 -7.25
C LEU A 65 -5.13 3.56 -5.98
N THR A 66 -5.03 4.34 -4.93
CA THR A 66 -4.77 3.88 -3.56
C THR A 66 -5.93 4.32 -2.64
N ASP A 67 -5.92 3.87 -1.38
CA ASP A 67 -6.96 4.19 -0.40
C ASP A 67 -8.38 3.94 -0.96
N VAL A 68 -8.54 2.78 -1.57
CA VAL A 68 -9.78 2.43 -2.25
C VAL A 68 -10.85 2.04 -1.24
N SER A 69 -12.01 2.66 -1.36
CA SER A 69 -13.23 2.31 -0.63
C SER A 69 -14.28 1.82 -1.62
N GLY A 70 -14.90 0.69 -1.30
CA GLY A 70 -15.82 0.02 -2.21
C GLY A 70 -15.09 -0.79 -3.27
N THR A 71 -15.83 -1.26 -4.28
CA THR A 71 -15.29 -2.12 -5.36
C THR A 71 -15.54 -1.47 -6.70
N PHE A 72 -14.48 -1.18 -7.44
CA PHE A 72 -14.58 -0.76 -8.83
C PHE A 72 -14.96 -1.94 -9.72
N THR A 73 -15.81 -1.71 -10.71
CA THR A 73 -16.24 -2.76 -11.64
C THR A 73 -16.08 -2.31 -13.09
N ALA A 74 -15.66 -3.22 -13.94
CA ALA A 74 -15.65 -3.00 -15.38
C ALA A 74 -17.09 -2.82 -15.87
N GLY A 75 -17.34 -1.80 -16.68
CA GLY A 75 -18.67 -1.45 -17.13
C GLY A 75 -19.60 -0.86 -16.06
N GLY A 76 -19.11 -0.65 -14.84
CA GLY A 76 -19.86 -0.08 -13.70
C GLY A 76 -19.94 1.44 -13.71
N GLY A 77 -19.99 2.07 -14.87
CA GLY A 77 -20.06 3.53 -14.99
C GLY A 77 -18.71 4.17 -15.29
N THR A 78 -18.64 5.46 -15.06
CA THR A 78 -17.47 6.27 -15.41
C THR A 78 -16.70 6.76 -14.19
N VAL A 79 -15.42 6.99 -14.39
CA VAL A 79 -14.54 7.71 -13.48
C VAL A 79 -14.05 8.96 -14.22
N ASN A 80 -14.39 10.12 -13.72
CA ASN A 80 -14.11 11.41 -14.35
C ASN A 80 -14.53 11.46 -15.84
N GLY A 81 -15.70 10.90 -16.14
CA GLY A 81 -16.26 10.87 -17.49
C GLY A 81 -15.75 9.76 -18.41
N ALA A 82 -14.72 9.01 -18.00
CA ALA A 82 -14.20 7.89 -18.77
C ALA A 82 -14.77 6.56 -18.27
N ALA A 83 -15.25 5.72 -19.17
CA ALA A 83 -15.75 4.40 -18.79
C ALA A 83 -14.61 3.47 -18.40
N VAL A 84 -14.87 2.63 -17.40
CA VAL A 84 -13.92 1.64 -16.90
C VAL A 84 -14.04 0.37 -17.73
N ASN A 85 -12.97 0.04 -18.46
CA ASN A 85 -12.93 -1.16 -19.31
C ASN A 85 -12.49 -2.39 -18.53
N THR A 86 -11.43 -2.26 -17.73
CA THR A 86 -10.93 -3.36 -16.89
C THR A 86 -10.51 -2.83 -15.53
N VAL A 87 -10.59 -3.71 -14.54
CA VAL A 87 -10.13 -3.45 -13.18
C VAL A 87 -9.11 -4.51 -12.82
N GLN A 88 -7.96 -4.08 -12.35
CA GLN A 88 -6.94 -4.95 -11.78
C GLN A 88 -6.85 -4.64 -10.28
N GLU A 89 -7.20 -5.62 -9.47
CA GLU A 89 -7.27 -5.46 -8.02
C GLU A 89 -5.88 -5.30 -7.40
N GLN A 90 -5.87 -4.63 -6.27
CA GLN A 90 -4.68 -4.56 -5.41
C GLN A 90 -4.39 -5.95 -4.83
N THR A 91 -3.15 -6.38 -4.91
CA THR A 91 -2.70 -7.68 -4.38
C THR A 91 -1.71 -7.53 -3.23
N LEU A 92 -1.07 -6.37 -3.11
CA LEU A 92 -0.24 -6.01 -1.98
C LEU A 92 -0.96 -4.99 -1.10
N TYR A 93 -1.13 -5.32 0.16
CA TYR A 93 -1.80 -4.46 1.14
C TYR A 93 -0.77 -3.98 2.16
N PRO A 94 -0.18 -2.79 1.97
CA PRO A 94 0.91 -2.31 2.83
C PRO A 94 0.46 -2.01 4.26
N ASN A 95 -0.85 -1.78 4.45
CA ASN A 95 -1.42 -1.48 5.76
C ASN A 95 -1.99 -2.71 6.48
N VAL A 96 -1.83 -3.90 5.90
CA VAL A 96 -2.33 -5.15 6.44
C VAL A 96 -1.15 -6.07 6.69
N GLY A 97 -1.10 -6.68 7.86
CA GLY A 97 -0.07 -7.63 8.20
C GLY A 97 -0.04 -7.89 9.70
N ASP A 98 0.78 -8.85 10.08
CA ASP A 98 0.99 -9.21 11.46
C ASP A 98 2.28 -8.58 11.98
N ILE A 99 2.23 -8.03 13.17
CA ILE A 99 3.43 -7.59 13.86
C ILE A 99 4.13 -8.82 14.42
N LEU A 100 5.27 -9.16 13.83
CA LEU A 100 6.05 -10.31 14.27
C LEU A 100 6.88 -10.01 15.51
N TYR A 101 7.35 -8.79 15.63
CA TYR A 101 8.18 -8.36 16.74
C TYR A 101 8.07 -6.85 16.92
N TYR A 102 7.94 -6.43 18.17
CA TYR A 102 7.96 -5.03 18.55
C TYR A 102 8.89 -4.82 19.74
N GLU A 103 9.84 -3.94 19.59
CA GLU A 103 10.76 -3.57 20.65
C GLU A 103 10.67 -2.06 20.90
N ASN A 104 10.22 -1.71 22.10
CA ASN A 104 10.13 -0.32 22.55
C ASN A 104 11.09 -0.12 23.72
N ARG A 105 12.35 0.07 23.38
CA ARG A 105 13.37 0.38 24.39
C ARG A 105 13.47 1.89 24.55
N LYS A 106 13.45 2.31 25.81
CA LYS A 106 13.80 3.69 26.13
C LYS A 106 15.25 3.92 25.76
N LYS A 107 15.53 5.12 25.20
CA LYS A 107 16.90 5.55 24.97
C LYS A 107 17.66 5.49 26.30
N ILE A 108 18.76 4.78 26.32
CA ILE A 108 19.64 4.72 27.47
C ILE A 108 20.30 6.07 27.64
N THR A 109 19.99 6.74 28.75
CA THR A 109 20.64 7.98 29.14
C THR A 109 21.68 7.62 30.19
N ARG A 110 22.94 7.92 29.91
CA ARG A 110 24.01 7.73 30.89
C ARG A 110 24.05 8.93 31.80
N TYR A 111 23.81 8.68 33.06
CA TYR A 111 24.07 9.65 34.12
C TYR A 111 25.51 9.51 34.60
N THR A 112 26.04 10.55 35.24
CA THR A 112 27.39 10.55 35.79
C THR A 112 27.61 9.37 36.73
N ASP A 113 26.63 9.05 37.54
CA ASP A 113 26.67 7.92 38.47
C ASP A 113 26.79 6.57 37.77
N GLN A 114 26.09 6.37 36.66
CA GLN A 114 26.16 5.15 35.86
C GLN A 114 27.53 4.97 35.21
N ILE A 115 28.15 6.05 34.80
CA ILE A 115 29.52 6.03 34.26
C ILE A 115 30.52 5.63 35.35
N GLU A 116 30.35 6.13 36.55
CA GLU A 116 31.18 5.77 37.71
C GLU A 116 31.03 4.29 38.07
N ASP A 117 29.83 3.75 38.05
CA ASP A 117 29.59 2.31 38.30
C ASP A 117 30.29 1.44 37.25
N ILE A 118 30.23 1.78 35.99
CA ILE A 118 30.95 1.08 34.91
C ILE A 118 32.47 1.18 35.14
N LYS A 119 32.96 2.32 35.57
CA LYS A 119 34.37 2.54 35.83
C LYS A 119 34.88 1.71 36.99
N ILE A 120 34.08 1.52 38.02
CA ILE A 120 34.40 0.65 39.18
C ILE A 120 34.51 -0.80 38.73
N VAL A 121 33.62 -1.27 37.87
CA VAL A 121 33.66 -2.62 37.30
C VAL A 121 34.90 -2.86 36.45
N LEU A 122 35.39 -1.86 35.75
CA LEU A 122 36.60 -1.94 34.90
C LEU A 122 37.89 -1.94 35.69
N GLU A 123 37.91 -1.46 36.93
CA GLU A 123 39.09 -1.42 37.80
C GLU A 123 39.36 -2.78 38.50
N PHE A 124 38.42 -3.70 38.41
CA PHE A 124 38.61 -5.04 38.93
C PHE A 124 39.20 -5.95 37.87
#